data_ad4971c464d1d1b3f19e5738654417c9
#
_entry.id   ad4971c464d1d1b3f19e5738654417c9
#
_cell.length_a   1.000
_cell.length_b   1.000
_cell.length_c   1.000
_cell.angle_alpha   90.00
_cell.angle_beta   90.00
_cell.angle_gamma   90.00
#
_symmetry.space_group_name_H-M   'P 1'
#
loop_
_entity.id
_entity.type
_entity.pdbx_description
1 polymer ?
#
loop_
_entity_poly.entity_id
_entity_poly.type
_entity_poly.pdbx_seq_one_letter_code
_entity_poly.pdbx_strand_id
1 'polypeptide(L)'
;MLKKIKVSISIVAIFSILFTLFPVNVQAAITLTSNATGTIDGYNYEYWKDNGTGTMTLNGGGTFSCSWSNINNILFRTGKKLGSTKAWQDYNGISIDYSCNYQPNGNSYMAVYGWTEDPLVEYYIIDSYGTWKPPGN
;
A
#
# COMPACT_ATOMS: atom_id res chain seq x y z
N MET A 1 57.65 -23.47 -52.85
CA MET A 1 56.24 -23.79 -52.47
C MET A 1 55.91 -23.02 -51.14
N LEU A 2 55.39 -21.80 -51.25
CA LEU A 2 55.11 -21.00 -50.08
C LEU A 2 53.69 -21.30 -49.53
N LYS A 3 53.61 -21.85 -48.32
CA LYS A 3 52.33 -22.04 -47.62
C LYS A 3 51.84 -20.69 -47.04
N LYS A 4 50.68 -20.19 -47.52
CA LYS A 4 50.00 -19.03 -46.94
C LYS A 4 49.26 -19.50 -45.71
N ILE A 5 49.63 -18.95 -44.54
CA ILE A 5 48.90 -19.11 -43.27
C ILE A 5 47.80 -18.08 -43.26
N LYS A 6 46.54 -18.54 -43.23
CA LYS A 6 45.38 -17.67 -42.98
C LYS A 6 45.17 -17.55 -41.46
N VAL A 7 45.39 -16.36 -40.92
CA VAL A 7 45.04 -16.05 -39.54
C VAL A 7 43.61 -15.55 -39.54
N SER A 8 42.70 -16.34 -38.96
CA SER A 8 41.32 -15.90 -38.70
C SER A 8 41.28 -15.18 -37.34
N ILE A 9 41.05 -13.91 -37.34
CA ILE A 9 40.80 -13.11 -36.13
C ILE A 9 39.31 -13.24 -35.79
N SER A 10 38.99 -14.04 -34.80
CA SER A 10 37.64 -14.06 -34.22
C SER A 10 37.46 -12.86 -33.31
N ILE A 11 36.64 -11.90 -33.72
CA ILE A 11 36.22 -10.78 -32.87
C ILE A 11 35.14 -11.33 -31.94
N VAL A 12 35.53 -11.61 -30.69
CA VAL A 12 34.55 -11.86 -29.61
C VAL A 12 34.00 -10.52 -29.16
N ALA A 13 32.78 -10.22 -29.60
CA ALA A 13 32.04 -9.05 -29.07
C ALA A 13 31.60 -9.36 -27.64
N ILE A 14 32.31 -8.80 -26.66
CA ILE A 14 31.90 -8.82 -25.27
C ILE A 14 30.77 -7.79 -25.13
N PHE A 15 29.54 -8.27 -25.11
CA PHE A 15 28.37 -7.46 -24.78
C PHE A 15 28.38 -7.21 -23.25
N SER A 16 29.01 -6.10 -22.82
CA SER A 16 28.92 -5.63 -21.45
C SER A 16 27.50 -5.11 -21.20
N ILE A 17 26.64 -5.93 -20.58
CA ILE A 17 25.35 -5.48 -20.07
C ILE A 17 25.64 -4.55 -18.90
N LEU A 18 25.58 -3.25 -19.13
CA LEU A 18 25.61 -2.24 -18.08
C LEU A 18 24.27 -2.34 -17.32
N PHE A 19 24.24 -3.13 -16.27
CA PHE A 19 23.16 -3.08 -15.30
C PHE A 19 23.30 -1.75 -14.56
N THR A 20 22.56 -0.73 -14.99
CA THR A 20 22.39 0.50 -14.20
C THR A 20 21.58 0.12 -12.97
N LEU A 21 22.27 -0.08 -11.85
CA LEU A 21 21.64 -0.19 -10.53
C LEU A 21 21.02 1.18 -10.21
N PHE A 22 19.75 1.35 -10.56
CA PHE A 22 18.99 2.47 -10.00
C PHE A 22 18.88 2.22 -8.51
N PRO A 23 19.26 3.18 -7.65
CA PRO A 23 19.05 3.04 -6.22
C PRO A 23 17.54 2.93 -5.97
N VAL A 24 17.08 1.74 -5.61
CA VAL A 24 15.73 1.59 -5.06
C VAL A 24 15.80 2.24 -3.69
N ASN A 25 15.23 3.42 -3.54
CA ASN A 25 15.03 4.04 -2.24
C ASN A 25 14.01 3.18 -1.47
N VAL A 26 14.50 2.20 -0.75
CA VAL A 26 13.67 1.46 0.21
C VAL A 26 13.52 2.36 1.42
N GLN A 27 12.37 2.98 1.55
CA GLN A 27 12.04 3.71 2.76
C GLN A 27 12.00 2.73 3.93
N ALA A 28 12.67 3.08 5.04
CA ALA A 28 12.63 2.26 6.25
C ALA A 28 11.19 2.19 6.79
N ALA A 29 10.77 1.01 7.21
CA ALA A 29 9.46 0.83 7.82
C ALA A 29 9.33 1.65 9.11
N ILE A 30 8.19 2.28 9.31
CA ILE A 30 7.87 3.08 10.49
C ILE A 30 6.84 2.32 11.33
N THR A 31 7.17 2.03 12.59
CA THR A 31 6.24 1.39 13.51
C THR A 31 5.64 2.41 14.47
N LEU A 32 4.32 2.47 14.48
CA LEU A 32 3.50 3.31 15.33
C LEU A 32 2.90 2.46 16.45
N THR A 33 2.98 2.93 17.69
CA THR A 33 2.41 2.29 18.89
C THR A 33 1.36 3.15 19.59
N SER A 34 1.16 4.37 19.09
CA SER A 34 0.18 5.34 19.59
C SER A 34 -0.57 5.98 18.43
N ASN A 35 -1.69 6.62 18.74
CA ASN A 35 -2.51 7.35 17.78
C ASN A 35 -1.68 8.34 16.97
N ALA A 36 -1.78 8.24 15.65
CA ALA A 36 -1.01 9.08 14.73
C ALA A 36 -1.70 9.21 13.38
N THR A 37 -1.50 10.33 12.73
CA THR A 37 -1.87 10.59 11.35
C THR A 37 -0.68 11.18 10.60
N GLY A 38 -0.60 10.98 9.31
CA GLY A 38 0.47 11.55 8.50
C GLY A 38 0.45 11.08 7.06
N THR A 39 1.58 11.24 6.41
CA THR A 39 1.78 10.84 5.02
C THR A 39 3.13 10.16 4.87
N ILE A 40 3.16 9.04 4.16
CA ILE A 40 4.37 8.32 3.76
C ILE A 40 4.25 7.91 2.28
N ASP A 41 5.25 8.17 1.48
CA ASP A 41 5.28 7.88 0.03
C ASP A 41 4.04 8.38 -0.72
N GLY A 42 3.51 9.54 -0.32
CA GLY A 42 2.31 10.12 -0.90
C GLY A 42 1.01 9.39 -0.54
N TYR A 43 1.02 8.49 0.42
CA TYR A 43 -0.17 7.89 1.02
C TYR A 43 -0.42 8.46 2.40
N ASN A 44 -1.64 8.89 2.66
CA ASN A 44 -2.08 9.27 3.98
C ASN A 44 -2.26 8.01 4.82
N TYR A 45 -1.94 8.10 6.11
CA TYR A 45 -2.22 7.04 7.06
C TYR A 45 -2.92 7.60 8.29
N GLU A 46 -3.66 6.73 8.95
CA GLU A 46 -4.24 6.98 10.27
C GLU A 46 -4.21 5.70 11.09
N TYR A 47 -3.73 5.84 12.30
CA TYR A 47 -3.82 4.87 13.36
C TYR A 47 -4.49 5.54 14.55
N TRP A 48 -5.61 5.00 14.97
CA TRP A 48 -6.35 5.48 16.14
C TRP A 48 -6.87 4.30 16.95
N LYS A 49 -6.84 4.42 18.28
CA LYS A 49 -7.45 3.51 19.23
C LYS A 49 -7.91 4.26 20.46
N ASP A 50 -8.92 3.72 21.12
CA ASP A 50 -9.44 4.24 22.39
C ASP A 50 -8.66 3.73 23.60
N ASN A 51 -8.31 2.44 23.62
CA ASN A 51 -7.59 1.79 24.71
C ASN A 51 -6.74 0.62 24.21
N GLY A 52 -6.26 -0.23 25.12
CA GLY A 52 -5.56 -1.49 24.83
C GLY A 52 -4.25 -1.32 24.09
N THR A 53 -3.81 -2.37 23.43
CA THR A 53 -2.54 -2.43 22.71
C THR A 53 -2.77 -2.54 21.21
N GLY A 54 -2.04 -1.77 20.44
CA GLY A 54 -2.04 -1.84 18.99
C GLY A 54 -0.73 -1.35 18.40
N THR A 55 -0.38 -1.88 17.24
CA THR A 55 0.75 -1.42 16.44
C THR A 55 0.34 -1.30 14.99
N MET A 56 0.90 -0.32 14.30
CA MET A 56 0.80 -0.18 12.85
C MET A 56 2.20 0.03 12.29
N THR A 57 2.64 -0.86 11.42
CA THR A 57 3.91 -0.72 10.71
C THR A 57 3.64 -0.32 9.27
N LEU A 58 4.12 0.86 8.91
CA LEU A 58 4.02 1.43 7.57
C LEU A 58 5.25 0.99 6.77
N ASN A 59 5.03 0.25 5.69
CA ASN A 59 6.11 -0.32 4.87
C ASN A 59 6.38 0.51 3.59
N GLY A 60 5.70 1.64 3.42
CA GLY A 60 5.75 2.44 2.20
C GLY A 60 4.80 1.96 1.10
N GLY A 61 4.64 2.77 0.06
CA GLY A 61 3.78 2.45 -1.09
C GLY A 61 2.31 2.19 -0.76
N GLY A 62 1.79 2.71 0.37
CA GLY A 62 0.43 2.47 0.84
C GLY A 62 0.23 1.14 1.57
N THR A 63 1.31 0.36 1.76
CA THR A 63 1.23 -0.94 2.44
C THR A 63 1.50 -0.81 3.94
N PHE A 64 0.82 -1.62 4.73
CA PHE A 64 1.01 -1.66 6.17
C PHE A 64 0.70 -3.05 6.75
N SER A 65 1.19 -3.29 7.95
CA SER A 65 0.76 -4.39 8.81
C SER A 65 0.31 -3.84 10.15
N CYS A 66 -0.59 -4.53 10.82
CA CYS A 66 -1.08 -4.11 12.12
C CYS A 66 -1.39 -5.31 13.01
N SER A 67 -1.36 -5.06 14.32
CA SER A 67 -1.80 -6.00 15.33
C SER A 67 -2.47 -5.26 16.47
N TRP A 68 -3.40 -5.92 17.17
CA TRP A 68 -4.11 -5.32 18.30
C TRP A 68 -4.57 -6.36 19.29
N SER A 69 -4.76 -5.94 20.54
CA SER A 69 -5.33 -6.75 21.60
C SER A 69 -5.97 -5.90 22.68
N ASN A 70 -6.99 -6.44 23.35
CA ASN A 70 -7.71 -5.78 24.46
C ASN A 70 -8.25 -4.40 24.08
N ILE A 71 -8.82 -4.29 22.90
CA ILE A 71 -9.30 -3.05 22.27
C ILE A 71 -10.83 -3.02 22.32
N ASN A 72 -11.43 -1.86 22.62
CA ASN A 72 -12.85 -1.63 22.35
C ASN A 72 -13.05 -1.10 20.94
N ASN A 73 -12.23 -0.12 20.51
CA ASN A 73 -12.33 0.42 19.18
C ASN A 73 -10.94 0.82 18.62
N ILE A 74 -10.69 0.50 17.36
CA ILE A 74 -9.42 0.75 16.70
C ILE A 74 -9.63 0.98 15.21
N LEU A 75 -8.79 1.83 14.63
CA LEU A 75 -8.74 2.11 13.21
C LEU A 75 -7.30 2.05 12.71
N PHE A 76 -7.09 1.31 11.62
CA PHE A 76 -5.89 1.37 10.80
C PHE A 76 -6.31 1.62 9.37
N ARG A 77 -5.76 2.65 8.74
CA ARG A 77 -6.01 2.89 7.31
C ARG A 77 -4.84 3.56 6.63
N THR A 78 -4.67 3.27 5.35
CA THR A 78 -3.82 4.01 4.42
C THR A 78 -4.59 4.30 3.15
N GLY A 79 -4.25 5.38 2.45
CA GLY A 79 -4.95 5.70 1.22
C GLY A 79 -4.55 7.05 0.63
N LYS A 80 -5.26 7.43 -0.42
CA LYS A 80 -5.06 8.70 -1.12
C LYS A 80 -6.18 9.67 -0.78
N LYS A 81 -5.81 10.93 -0.53
CA LYS A 81 -6.74 12.06 -0.56
C LYS A 81 -6.60 12.72 -1.92
N LEU A 82 -7.63 12.63 -2.72
CA LEU A 82 -7.62 13.16 -4.08
C LEU A 82 -7.90 14.67 -4.13
N GLY A 83 -8.30 15.25 -2.98
CA GLY A 83 -8.69 16.65 -2.85
C GLY A 83 -10.10 16.92 -3.34
N SER A 84 -10.56 18.15 -3.15
CA SER A 84 -11.92 18.62 -3.48
C SER A 84 -11.99 19.50 -4.74
N THR A 85 -10.92 19.54 -5.54
CA THR A 85 -10.87 20.42 -6.73
C THR A 85 -11.50 19.80 -7.98
N LYS A 86 -11.80 18.51 -7.94
CA LYS A 86 -12.43 17.78 -9.06
C LYS A 86 -13.57 16.92 -8.53
N ALA A 87 -14.67 16.88 -9.27
CA ALA A 87 -15.72 15.89 -9.03
C ALA A 87 -15.21 14.48 -9.35
N TRP A 88 -15.80 13.45 -8.77
CA TRP A 88 -15.37 12.07 -9.02
C TRP A 88 -15.51 11.67 -10.50
N GLN A 89 -16.44 12.29 -11.23
CA GLN A 89 -16.66 12.09 -12.67
C GLN A 89 -15.49 12.58 -13.52
N ASP A 90 -14.71 13.53 -13.03
CA ASP A 90 -13.56 14.10 -13.74
C ASP A 90 -12.30 13.23 -13.66
N TYR A 91 -12.38 12.13 -12.88
CA TYR A 91 -11.36 11.09 -12.85
C TYR A 91 -11.72 9.99 -13.85
N ASN A 92 -10.78 9.57 -14.67
CA ASN A 92 -10.95 8.48 -15.63
C ASN A 92 -11.07 7.09 -14.95
N GLY A 93 -11.87 7.01 -13.92
CA GLY A 93 -12.02 5.87 -13.04
C GLY A 93 -11.09 5.97 -11.83
N ILE A 94 -11.60 5.50 -10.71
CA ILE A 94 -10.84 5.32 -9.46
C ILE A 94 -10.88 3.83 -9.17
N SER A 95 -9.72 3.19 -9.15
CA SER A 95 -9.58 1.77 -8.79
C SER A 95 -8.63 1.62 -7.60
N ILE A 96 -8.89 0.63 -6.79
CA ILE A 96 -8.04 0.22 -5.68
C ILE A 96 -7.80 -1.28 -5.84
N ASP A 97 -6.54 -1.64 -6.11
CA ASP A 97 -6.08 -3.02 -6.10
C ASP A 97 -5.35 -3.26 -4.79
N TYR A 98 -5.74 -4.29 -4.06
CA TYR A 98 -5.10 -4.63 -2.80
C TYR A 98 -5.06 -6.14 -2.55
N SER A 99 -4.15 -6.55 -1.68
CA SER A 99 -4.05 -7.89 -1.15
C SER A 99 -3.85 -7.80 0.36
N CYS A 100 -4.56 -8.61 1.12
CA CYS A 100 -4.50 -8.59 2.58
C CYS A 100 -4.53 -10.00 3.16
N ASN A 101 -3.68 -10.26 4.13
CA ASN A 101 -3.82 -11.40 5.04
C ASN A 101 -4.56 -10.93 6.30
N TYR A 102 -5.89 -11.07 6.29
CA TYR A 102 -6.75 -10.60 7.36
C TYR A 102 -7.12 -11.76 8.30
N GLN A 103 -6.66 -11.67 9.54
CA GLN A 103 -6.87 -12.71 10.57
C GLN A 103 -7.49 -12.09 11.83
N PRO A 104 -8.79 -11.76 11.80
CA PRO A 104 -9.47 -11.17 12.95
C PRO A 104 -9.70 -12.20 14.05
N ASN A 105 -9.63 -11.72 15.29
CA ASN A 105 -10.12 -12.45 16.46
C ASN A 105 -11.12 -11.55 17.19
N GLY A 106 -12.39 -11.67 16.84
CA GLY A 106 -13.47 -10.84 17.38
C GLY A 106 -14.17 -9.99 16.32
N ASN A 107 -14.85 -8.95 16.76
CA ASN A 107 -15.60 -8.05 15.89
C ASN A 107 -14.66 -7.03 15.22
N SER A 108 -14.52 -7.15 13.92
CA SER A 108 -13.76 -6.22 13.07
C SER A 108 -14.12 -6.41 11.61
N TYR A 109 -13.75 -5.49 10.75
CA TYR A 109 -13.89 -5.65 9.30
C TYR A 109 -12.73 -5.01 8.56
N MET A 110 -12.48 -5.53 7.36
CA MET A 110 -11.61 -4.94 6.37
C MET A 110 -12.47 -4.38 5.24
N ALA A 111 -12.22 -3.16 4.87
CA ALA A 111 -13.01 -2.45 3.86
C ALA A 111 -12.17 -1.49 3.03
N VAL A 112 -12.59 -1.28 1.79
CA VAL A 112 -12.30 -0.04 1.08
C VAL A 112 -13.21 1.04 1.66
N TYR A 113 -12.61 2.12 2.08
CA TYR A 113 -13.27 3.24 2.75
C TYR A 113 -13.06 4.52 1.96
N GLY A 114 -14.08 5.34 1.87
CA GLY A 114 -13.96 6.62 1.21
C GLY A 114 -15.07 7.61 1.58
N TRP A 115 -14.82 8.82 1.12
CA TRP A 115 -15.72 9.97 1.25
C TRP A 115 -15.91 10.60 -0.11
N THR A 116 -17.10 11.10 -0.35
CA THR A 116 -17.36 12.10 -1.39
C THR A 116 -17.69 13.43 -0.73
N GLU A 117 -17.43 14.51 -1.46
CA GLU A 117 -17.85 15.85 -1.05
C GLU A 117 -18.99 16.28 -1.93
N ASP A 118 -19.93 16.89 -1.81
CA ASP A 118 -21.01 17.36 -2.67
C ASP A 118 -21.73 16.28 -3.53
N PRO A 119 -22.57 15.44 -2.93
CA PRO A 119 -22.92 15.42 -1.50
C PRO A 119 -21.85 14.72 -0.66
N LEU A 120 -21.81 15.07 0.61
CA LEU A 120 -20.98 14.37 1.59
C LEU A 120 -21.54 12.98 1.83
N VAL A 121 -20.80 11.97 1.38
CA VAL A 121 -21.13 10.56 1.58
C VAL A 121 -19.92 9.84 2.11
N GLU A 122 -20.05 9.16 3.21
CA GLU A 122 -19.09 8.21 3.74
C GLU A 122 -19.52 6.81 3.31
N TYR A 123 -18.58 6.03 2.76
CA TYR A 123 -18.89 4.68 2.30
C TYR A 123 -17.85 3.66 2.71
N TYR A 124 -18.31 2.43 2.90
CA TYR A 124 -17.50 1.26 3.21
C TYR A 124 -17.85 0.12 2.24
N ILE A 125 -16.88 -0.38 1.51
CA ILE A 125 -17.02 -1.63 0.75
C ILE A 125 -16.35 -2.71 1.56
N ILE A 126 -17.14 -3.47 2.33
CA ILE A 126 -16.65 -4.47 3.26
C ILE A 126 -16.30 -5.73 2.49
N ASP A 127 -15.02 -6.11 2.49
CA ASP A 127 -14.51 -7.30 1.84
C ASP A 127 -14.48 -8.50 2.79
N SER A 128 -14.00 -8.28 4.01
CA SER A 128 -13.88 -9.32 5.02
C SER A 128 -14.25 -8.80 6.41
N TYR A 129 -14.73 -9.69 7.27
CA TYR A 129 -15.15 -9.35 8.63
C TYR A 129 -14.89 -10.50 9.61
N GLY A 130 -14.85 -10.18 10.90
CA GLY A 130 -14.70 -11.13 11.99
C GLY A 130 -16.04 -11.76 12.41
N THR A 131 -16.46 -11.52 13.64
CA THR A 131 -17.66 -12.17 14.20
C THR A 131 -18.98 -11.51 13.78
N TRP A 132 -18.97 -10.30 13.26
CA TRP A 132 -20.16 -9.57 12.88
C TRP A 132 -19.91 -8.72 11.62
N LYS A 133 -20.88 -8.72 10.73
CA LYS A 133 -20.90 -7.88 9.53
C LYS A 133 -21.96 -6.81 9.70
N PRO A 134 -21.62 -5.51 9.46
CA PRO A 134 -22.63 -4.48 9.37
C PRO A 134 -23.69 -4.82 8.32
N PRO A 135 -24.97 -4.53 8.59
CA PRO A 135 -26.00 -4.68 7.55
C PRO A 135 -25.65 -3.78 6.36
N GLY A 136 -25.74 -4.35 5.16
CA GLY A 136 -25.57 -3.62 3.91
C GLY A 136 -26.89 -3.05 3.44
N ASN A 137 -26.82 -1.99 2.65
CA ASN A 137 -27.91 -1.47 1.85
C ASN A 137 -27.94 -2.20 0.50
#